data_d9fb6378ee63f96d3b536699c7288081
#
_entry.id   d9fb6378ee63f96d3b536699c7288081
#
_cell.length_a   1.000
_cell.length_b   1.000
_cell.length_c   1.000
_cell.angle_alpha   90.00
_cell.angle_beta   90.00
_cell.angle_gamma   90.00
#
_symmetry.space_group_name_H-M   'P 1'
#
loop_
_entity.id
_entity.type
_entity.pdbx_description
1 polymer ?
#
loop_
_entity_poly.entity_id
_entity_poly.type
_entity_poly.pdbx_seq_one_letter_code
_entity_poly.pdbx_strand_id
1 'polypeptide(L)'
;MKPIETKKDYQNYVNQKSPNSPILKNCFNSFWVGGLICSIGQIILEYCKYRGLDTQISGTITSIILIGISAFLTGLNLFNRIGKFAGAGSLIPITGFANSIVSPAMEYKSEGYVMGVGAKMFTVAGPVLVYGISTSILVGIVYLIFNTQSITLV
;
A
#
# COMPACT_ATOMS: atom_id res chain seq x y z
N MET A 1 26.53 5.16 -31.06
CA MET A 1 26.47 5.74 -29.72
C MET A 1 27.84 6.36 -29.43
N LYS A 2 27.91 7.66 -29.05
CA LYS A 2 29.18 8.26 -28.63
C LYS A 2 29.59 7.65 -27.29
N PRO A 3 30.89 7.28 -27.11
CA PRO A 3 31.36 6.76 -25.84
C PRO A 3 31.15 7.80 -24.73
N ILE A 4 30.71 7.35 -23.58
CA ILE A 4 30.50 8.20 -22.39
C ILE A 4 31.88 8.32 -21.71
N GLU A 5 32.62 9.36 -22.06
CA GLU A 5 34.00 9.52 -21.56
C GLU A 5 34.10 10.49 -20.39
N THR A 6 33.05 11.35 -20.20
CA THR A 6 33.07 12.37 -19.16
C THR A 6 31.86 12.28 -18.25
N LYS A 7 32.02 12.65 -16.96
CA LYS A 7 30.92 12.74 -15.98
C LYS A 7 29.75 13.62 -16.47
N LYS A 8 30.05 14.67 -17.25
CA LYS A 8 29.03 15.53 -17.88
C LYS A 8 28.24 14.80 -18.97
N ASP A 9 28.87 13.97 -19.77
CA ASP A 9 28.20 13.23 -20.84
C ASP A 9 27.27 12.16 -20.24
N TYR A 10 27.70 11.51 -19.15
CA TYR A 10 26.86 10.61 -18.36
C TYR A 10 25.64 11.34 -17.79
N GLN A 11 25.83 12.50 -17.20
CA GLN A 11 24.75 13.29 -16.63
C GLN A 11 23.73 13.74 -17.68
N ASN A 12 24.22 14.18 -18.84
CA ASN A 12 23.35 14.54 -19.98
C ASN A 12 22.57 13.34 -20.51
N TYR A 13 23.21 12.19 -20.60
CA TYR A 13 22.57 10.95 -21.02
C TYR A 13 21.48 10.51 -20.03
N VAL A 14 21.75 10.58 -18.72
CA VAL A 14 20.80 10.28 -17.65
C VAL A 14 19.60 11.23 -17.74
N ASN A 15 19.82 12.53 -17.87
CA ASN A 15 18.76 13.55 -17.96
C ASN A 15 17.86 13.34 -19.19
N GLN A 16 18.43 12.88 -20.32
CA GLN A 16 17.64 12.55 -21.50
C GLN A 16 16.80 11.26 -21.34
N LYS A 17 17.31 10.27 -20.62
CA LYS A 17 16.64 8.97 -20.42
C LYS A 17 15.69 8.96 -19.23
N SER A 18 15.90 9.84 -18.25
CA SER A 18 15.10 9.98 -17.04
C SER A 18 14.59 11.41 -16.90
N PRO A 19 13.56 11.80 -17.68
CA PRO A 19 12.97 13.15 -17.57
C PRO A 19 12.35 13.37 -16.18
N ASN A 20 12.46 14.59 -15.68
CA ASN A 20 11.87 14.96 -14.38
C ASN A 20 10.36 14.67 -14.35
N SER A 21 9.91 14.02 -13.29
CA SER A 21 8.48 13.74 -13.09
C SER A 21 7.70 15.04 -12.89
N PRO A 22 6.55 15.23 -13.54
CA PRO A 22 5.68 16.41 -13.35
C PRO A 22 4.99 16.33 -11.98
N ILE A 23 5.63 16.85 -10.93
CA ILE A 23 5.22 16.69 -9.52
C ILE A 23 3.77 17.16 -9.31
N LEU A 24 3.41 18.35 -9.78
CA LEU A 24 2.06 18.91 -9.58
C LEU A 24 0.97 18.03 -10.18
N LYS A 25 1.17 17.53 -11.40
CA LYS A 25 0.23 16.63 -12.07
C LYS A 25 0.11 15.31 -11.31
N ASN A 26 1.23 14.76 -10.87
CA ASN A 26 1.25 13.50 -10.12
C ASN A 26 0.60 13.65 -8.74
N CYS A 27 0.82 14.77 -8.05
CA CYS A 27 0.12 15.09 -6.80
C CYS A 27 -1.39 15.18 -6.99
N PHE A 28 -1.85 15.88 -8.03
CA PHE A 28 -3.27 16.01 -8.32
C PHE A 28 -3.92 14.65 -8.64
N ASN A 29 -3.30 13.85 -9.48
CA ASN A 29 -3.79 12.51 -9.80
C ASN A 29 -3.84 11.60 -8.55
N SER A 30 -2.80 11.66 -7.72
CA SER A 30 -2.73 10.89 -6.47
C SER A 30 -3.81 11.31 -5.48
N PHE A 31 -4.05 12.61 -5.33
CA PHE A 31 -5.10 13.15 -4.47
C PHE A 31 -6.49 12.69 -4.93
N TRP A 32 -6.77 12.82 -6.21
CA TRP A 32 -8.08 12.46 -6.77
C TRP A 32 -8.39 10.97 -6.62
N VAL A 33 -7.46 10.10 -7.04
CA VAL A 33 -7.67 8.65 -6.98
C VAL A 33 -7.66 8.15 -5.53
N GLY A 34 -6.74 8.65 -4.70
CA GLY A 34 -6.70 8.32 -3.28
C GLY A 34 -7.99 8.73 -2.56
N GLY A 35 -8.49 9.95 -2.85
CA GLY A 35 -9.76 10.44 -2.34
C GLY A 35 -10.95 9.57 -2.75
N LEU A 36 -10.97 9.10 -4.01
CA LEU A 36 -12.02 8.21 -4.50
C LEU A 36 -11.99 6.84 -3.78
N ILE A 37 -10.81 6.26 -3.59
CA ILE A 37 -10.66 5.00 -2.83
C ILE A 37 -11.13 5.18 -1.38
N CYS A 38 -10.76 6.29 -0.72
CA CYS A 38 -11.20 6.61 0.62
C CYS A 38 -12.73 6.80 0.68
N SER A 39 -13.33 7.46 -0.30
CA SER A 39 -14.79 7.64 -0.37
C SER A 39 -15.53 6.31 -0.50
N ILE A 40 -15.03 5.40 -1.33
CA ILE A 40 -15.58 4.04 -1.42
C ILE A 40 -15.46 3.33 -0.08
N GLY A 41 -14.30 3.40 0.57
CA GLY A 41 -14.09 2.83 1.90
C GLY A 41 -15.07 3.40 2.94
N GLN A 42 -15.30 4.72 2.93
CA GLN A 42 -16.23 5.37 3.84
C GLN A 42 -17.69 4.92 3.60
N ILE A 43 -18.11 4.78 2.36
CA ILE A 43 -19.47 4.28 2.02
C ILE A 43 -19.67 2.88 2.57
N ILE A 44 -18.69 1.98 2.40
CA ILE A 44 -18.75 0.62 2.93
C ILE A 44 -18.83 0.63 4.46
N LEU A 45 -17.99 1.44 5.10
CA LEU A 45 -17.94 1.57 6.55
C LEU A 45 -19.26 2.07 7.14
N GLU A 46 -19.84 3.12 6.57
CA GLU A 46 -21.14 3.66 6.98
C GLU A 46 -22.28 2.67 6.75
N TYR A 47 -22.25 1.93 5.65
CA TYR A 47 -23.24 0.87 5.41
C TYR A 47 -23.14 -0.24 6.48
N CYS A 48 -21.94 -0.65 6.87
CA CYS A 48 -21.73 -1.65 7.94
C CYS A 48 -22.26 -1.13 9.29
N LYS A 49 -22.00 0.13 9.63
CA LYS A 49 -22.55 0.77 10.84
C LYS A 49 -24.07 0.86 10.82
N TYR A 50 -24.64 1.23 9.68
CA TYR A 50 -26.11 1.27 9.50
C TYR A 50 -26.74 -0.10 9.73
N ARG A 51 -26.03 -1.19 9.41
CA ARG A 51 -26.45 -2.57 9.72
C ARG A 51 -26.30 -2.97 11.19
N GLY A 52 -25.87 -2.04 12.06
CA GLY A 52 -25.71 -2.25 13.49
C GLY A 52 -24.41 -2.91 13.92
N LEU A 53 -23.41 -2.95 13.03
CA LEU A 53 -22.09 -3.48 13.37
C LEU A 53 -21.26 -2.46 14.15
N ASP A 54 -20.49 -2.93 15.12
CA ASP A 54 -19.55 -2.08 15.87
C ASP A 54 -18.51 -1.46 14.93
N THR A 55 -17.97 -0.31 15.36
CA THR A 55 -17.01 0.49 14.57
C THR A 55 -15.75 -0.29 14.21
N GLN A 56 -15.21 -1.11 15.14
CA GLN A 56 -14.03 -1.93 14.89
C GLN A 56 -14.31 -3.04 13.86
N ILE A 57 -15.45 -3.70 14.00
CA ILE A 57 -15.89 -4.75 13.06
C ILE A 57 -16.13 -4.15 11.68
N SER A 58 -16.81 -2.99 11.61
CA SER A 58 -17.06 -2.28 10.36
C SER A 58 -15.77 -1.89 9.63
N GLY A 59 -14.75 -1.41 10.37
CA GLY A 59 -13.43 -1.10 9.82
C GLY A 59 -12.71 -2.33 9.26
N THR A 60 -12.78 -3.44 9.97
CA THR A 60 -12.19 -4.72 9.53
C THR A 60 -12.85 -5.23 8.24
N ILE A 61 -14.19 -5.23 8.18
CA ILE A 61 -14.95 -5.64 6.98
C ILE A 61 -14.61 -4.74 5.80
N THR A 62 -14.57 -3.43 6.01
CA THR A 62 -14.19 -2.47 4.97
C THR A 62 -12.80 -2.78 4.40
N SER A 63 -11.83 -3.07 5.27
CA SER A 63 -10.47 -3.44 4.86
C SER A 63 -10.46 -4.73 4.04
N ILE A 64 -11.18 -5.76 4.47
CA ILE A 64 -11.28 -7.04 3.75
C ILE A 64 -11.90 -6.84 2.35
N ILE A 65 -12.95 -6.04 2.24
CA ILE A 65 -13.60 -5.77 0.95
C ILE A 65 -12.64 -5.02 0.02
N LEU A 66 -11.96 -3.98 0.51
CA LEU A 66 -11.00 -3.22 -0.29
C LEU A 66 -9.81 -4.08 -0.75
N ILE A 67 -9.30 -4.97 0.11
CA ILE A 67 -8.25 -5.93 -0.24
C ILE A 67 -8.76 -6.88 -1.33
N GLY A 68 -9.98 -7.43 -1.17
CA GLY A 68 -10.59 -8.33 -2.16
C GLY A 68 -10.76 -7.68 -3.53
N ILE A 69 -11.26 -6.43 -3.57
CA ILE A 69 -11.40 -5.66 -4.82
C ILE A 69 -10.03 -5.43 -5.48
N SER A 70 -9.03 -5.04 -4.68
CA SER A 70 -7.68 -4.81 -5.19
C SER A 70 -7.05 -6.09 -5.73
N ALA A 71 -7.18 -7.21 -5.01
CA ALA A 71 -6.69 -8.51 -5.44
C ALA A 71 -7.34 -8.94 -6.78
N PHE A 72 -8.65 -8.75 -6.90
CA PHE A 72 -9.39 -9.03 -8.12
C PHE A 72 -8.93 -8.15 -9.30
N LEU A 73 -8.79 -6.85 -9.10
CA LEU A 73 -8.28 -5.92 -10.12
C LEU A 73 -6.83 -6.23 -10.52
N THR A 74 -6.02 -6.68 -9.56
CA THR A 74 -4.64 -7.14 -9.83
C THR A 74 -4.65 -8.41 -10.68
N GLY A 75 -5.54 -9.37 -10.34
CA GLY A 75 -5.73 -10.60 -11.11
C GLY A 75 -6.13 -10.36 -12.57
N LEU A 76 -6.90 -9.31 -12.81
CA LEU A 76 -7.27 -8.86 -14.17
C LEU A 76 -6.21 -7.97 -14.84
N ASN A 77 -5.07 -7.72 -14.20
CA ASN A 77 -4.02 -6.81 -14.67
C ASN A 77 -4.49 -5.35 -14.89
N LEU A 78 -5.60 -4.97 -14.26
CA LEU A 78 -6.16 -3.62 -14.33
C LEU A 78 -5.52 -2.68 -13.30
N PHE A 79 -5.12 -3.19 -12.15
CA PHE A 79 -4.53 -2.38 -11.07
C PHE A 79 -3.24 -1.69 -11.52
N ASN A 80 -2.43 -2.33 -12.37
CA ASN A 80 -1.24 -1.73 -12.95
C ASN A 80 -1.52 -0.46 -13.76
N ARG A 81 -2.64 -0.40 -14.48
CA ARG A 81 -3.05 0.80 -15.23
C ARG A 81 -3.48 1.92 -14.29
N ILE A 82 -4.24 1.56 -13.25
CA ILE A 82 -4.64 2.50 -12.18
C ILE A 82 -3.40 3.06 -11.48
N GLY A 83 -2.45 2.19 -11.09
CA GLY A 83 -1.21 2.57 -10.42
C GLY A 83 -0.33 3.53 -11.22
N LYS A 84 -0.21 3.31 -12.52
CA LYS A 84 0.54 4.21 -13.43
C LYS A 84 -0.08 5.61 -13.49
N PHE A 85 -1.39 5.73 -13.42
CA PHE A 85 -2.11 7.01 -13.44
C PHE A 85 -2.13 7.69 -12.06
N ALA A 86 -2.45 6.91 -11.03
CA ALA A 86 -2.70 7.39 -9.67
C ALA A 86 -1.43 7.54 -8.83
N GLY A 87 -0.35 6.82 -9.17
CA GLY A 87 0.88 6.82 -8.38
C GLY A 87 0.62 6.47 -6.91
N ALA A 88 1.10 7.33 -6.01
CA ALA A 88 0.96 7.15 -4.57
C ALA A 88 -0.50 7.04 -4.10
N GLY A 89 -1.45 7.66 -4.79
CA GLY A 89 -2.87 7.63 -4.42
C GLY A 89 -3.51 6.25 -4.43
N SER A 90 -3.01 5.32 -5.24
CA SER A 90 -3.46 3.92 -5.24
C SER A 90 -2.51 2.98 -4.49
N LEU A 91 -1.24 3.37 -4.31
CA LEU A 91 -0.21 2.52 -3.71
C LEU A 91 -0.16 2.63 -2.18
N ILE A 92 -0.44 3.80 -1.62
CA ILE A 92 -0.42 4.04 -0.17
C ILE A 92 -1.59 3.36 0.56
N PRO A 93 -2.85 3.42 0.06
CA PRO A 93 -3.96 2.73 0.71
C PRO A 93 -3.76 1.22 0.76
N ILE A 94 -4.58 0.54 1.59
CA ILE A 94 -4.54 -0.93 1.76
C ILE A 94 -4.69 -1.69 0.43
N THR A 95 -5.29 -1.06 -0.56
CA THR A 95 -5.40 -1.58 -1.94
C THR A 95 -4.04 -1.75 -2.62
N GLY A 96 -3.12 -0.82 -2.41
CA GLY A 96 -1.74 -0.92 -2.90
C GLY A 96 -0.95 -2.03 -2.23
N PHE A 97 -1.12 -2.19 -0.92
CA PHE A 97 -0.53 -3.30 -0.18
C PHE A 97 -1.03 -4.65 -0.70
N ALA A 98 -2.33 -4.80 -0.91
CA ALA A 98 -2.91 -6.02 -1.50
C ALA A 98 -2.32 -6.31 -2.90
N ASN A 99 -2.22 -5.30 -3.77
CA ASN A 99 -1.59 -5.46 -5.08
C ASN A 99 -0.12 -5.89 -4.98
N SER A 100 0.65 -5.33 -4.04
CA SER A 100 2.07 -5.65 -3.87
C SER A 100 2.32 -7.09 -3.40
N ILE A 101 1.32 -7.75 -2.82
CA ILE A 101 1.37 -9.16 -2.42
C ILE A 101 0.86 -10.06 -3.55
N VAL A 102 -0.26 -9.70 -4.18
CA VAL A 102 -0.92 -10.53 -5.19
C VAL A 102 -0.12 -10.57 -6.49
N SER A 103 0.48 -9.46 -6.90
CA SER A 103 1.23 -9.39 -8.16
C SER A 103 2.41 -10.38 -8.20
N PRO A 104 3.34 -10.39 -7.22
CA PRO A 104 4.40 -11.41 -7.19
C PRO A 104 3.86 -12.83 -7.03
N ALA A 105 2.78 -13.03 -6.25
CA ALA A 105 2.16 -14.34 -6.11
C ALA A 105 1.70 -14.93 -7.43
N MET A 106 1.16 -14.10 -8.31
CA MET A 106 0.75 -14.51 -9.67
C MET A 106 1.92 -14.76 -10.59
N GLU A 107 2.94 -13.88 -10.55
CA GLU A 107 4.12 -13.95 -11.40
C GLU A 107 4.93 -15.24 -11.14
N TYR A 108 5.13 -15.58 -9.87
CA TYR A 108 5.92 -16.74 -9.46
C TYR A 108 5.11 -18.04 -9.27
N LYS A 109 3.87 -18.08 -9.77
CA LYS A 109 3.03 -19.28 -9.68
C LYS A 109 3.65 -20.50 -10.37
N SER A 110 4.41 -20.28 -11.44
CA SER A 110 5.12 -21.34 -12.17
C SER A 110 6.24 -22.02 -11.36
N GLU A 111 6.75 -21.36 -10.31
CA GLU A 111 7.78 -21.89 -9.41
C GLU A 111 7.18 -22.74 -8.26
N GLY A 112 5.87 -22.95 -8.25
CA GLY A 112 5.16 -23.76 -7.26
C GLY A 112 4.53 -22.92 -6.14
N TYR A 113 3.68 -23.57 -5.33
CA TYR A 113 2.89 -22.88 -4.31
C TYR A 113 3.70 -22.45 -3.08
N VAL A 114 4.67 -23.27 -2.66
CA VAL A 114 5.45 -23.01 -1.44
C VAL A 114 6.62 -22.06 -1.73
N MET A 115 7.49 -22.45 -2.65
CA MET A 115 8.72 -21.68 -2.97
C MET A 115 8.45 -20.49 -3.89
N GLY A 116 7.47 -20.58 -4.77
CA GLY A 116 7.05 -19.50 -5.64
C GLY A 116 6.06 -18.57 -4.93
N VAL A 117 4.79 -18.95 -4.91
CA VAL A 117 3.70 -18.08 -4.41
C VAL A 117 3.90 -17.68 -2.96
N GLY A 118 4.05 -18.66 -2.05
CA GLY A 118 4.16 -18.40 -0.61
C GLY A 118 5.39 -17.55 -0.27
N ALA A 119 6.58 -17.98 -0.71
CA ALA A 119 7.82 -17.26 -0.44
C ALA A 119 7.75 -15.81 -0.96
N LYS A 120 7.21 -15.57 -2.15
CA LYS A 120 7.14 -14.23 -2.74
C LYS A 120 6.10 -13.32 -2.07
N MET A 121 4.97 -13.87 -1.62
CA MET A 121 4.01 -13.11 -0.80
C MET A 121 4.66 -12.61 0.48
N PHE A 122 5.42 -13.46 1.18
CA PHE A 122 6.09 -13.09 2.43
C PHE A 122 7.28 -12.16 2.23
N THR A 123 7.87 -12.08 1.05
CA THR A 123 8.95 -11.13 0.75
C THR A 123 8.49 -9.67 0.96
N VAL A 124 7.23 -9.37 0.66
CA VAL A 124 6.63 -8.03 0.87
C VAL A 124 5.90 -7.96 2.20
N ALA A 125 5.04 -8.94 2.49
CA ALA A 125 4.23 -8.96 3.72
C ALA A 125 5.08 -9.10 4.99
N GLY A 126 6.17 -9.89 4.94
CA GLY A 126 7.02 -10.15 6.09
C GLY A 126 7.58 -8.89 6.74
N PRO A 127 8.33 -8.06 6.04
CA PRO A 127 8.85 -6.80 6.58
C PRO A 127 7.77 -5.88 7.13
N VAL A 128 6.64 -5.75 6.44
CA VAL A 128 5.52 -4.90 6.88
C VAL A 128 4.96 -5.37 8.22
N LEU A 129 4.75 -6.69 8.38
CA LEU A 129 4.28 -7.28 9.64
C LEU A 129 5.31 -7.09 10.76
N VAL A 130 6.58 -7.36 10.49
CA VAL A 130 7.66 -7.23 11.50
C VAL A 130 7.77 -5.79 11.98
N TYR A 131 7.86 -4.82 11.07
CA TYR A 131 7.94 -3.41 11.45
C TYR A 131 6.66 -2.91 12.11
N GLY A 132 5.49 -3.30 11.61
CA GLY A 132 4.19 -2.91 12.18
C GLY A 132 4.02 -3.40 13.61
N ILE A 133 4.28 -4.68 13.86
CA ILE A 133 4.17 -5.29 15.19
C ILE A 133 5.21 -4.69 16.14
N SER A 134 6.47 -4.60 15.71
CA SER A 134 7.56 -4.05 16.55
C SER A 134 7.28 -2.60 16.95
N THR A 135 6.83 -1.77 16.01
CA THR A 135 6.47 -0.38 16.29
C THR A 135 5.27 -0.28 17.22
N SER A 136 4.25 -1.12 17.04
CA SER A 136 3.07 -1.17 17.91
C SER A 136 3.42 -1.54 19.34
N ILE A 137 4.34 -2.49 19.54
CA ILE A 137 4.85 -2.86 20.87
C ILE A 137 5.56 -1.68 21.52
N LEU A 138 6.47 -1.01 20.79
CA LEU A 138 7.20 0.15 21.32
C LEU A 138 6.25 1.28 21.72
N VAL A 139 5.29 1.63 20.86
CA VAL A 139 4.28 2.66 21.16
C VAL A 139 3.42 2.25 22.35
N GLY A 140 3.01 0.97 22.43
CA GLY A 140 2.24 0.43 23.56
C GLY A 140 2.98 0.55 24.88
N ILE A 141 4.28 0.22 24.92
CA ILE A 141 5.13 0.37 26.11
C ILE A 141 5.23 1.84 26.52
N VAL A 142 5.52 2.74 25.56
CA VAL A 142 5.59 4.18 25.83
C VAL A 142 4.26 4.69 26.37
N TYR A 143 3.15 4.34 25.76
CA TYR A 143 1.81 4.72 26.21
C TYR A 143 1.54 4.23 27.66
N LEU A 144 1.89 2.98 27.96
CA LEU A 144 1.71 2.41 29.29
C LEU A 144 2.53 3.15 30.34
N ILE A 145 3.79 3.49 30.07
CA ILE A 145 4.67 4.24 30.98
C ILE A 145 4.08 5.64 31.28
N PHE A 146 3.63 6.35 30.24
CA PHE A 146 3.09 7.71 30.40
C PHE A 146 1.66 7.73 30.98
N ASN A 147 0.86 6.69 30.75
CA ASN A 147 -0.54 6.65 31.21
C ASN A 147 -0.71 5.97 32.58
N THR A 148 0.32 5.31 33.11
CA THR A 148 0.27 4.70 34.46
C THR A 148 0.05 5.75 35.57
N GLN A 149 0.33 7.02 35.32
CA GLN A 149 0.03 8.12 36.24
C GLN A 149 -1.49 8.37 36.42
N SER A 150 -2.32 7.93 35.48
CA SER A 150 -3.78 8.15 35.54
C SER A 150 -4.54 7.02 36.26
N ILE A 151 -3.91 5.87 36.46
CA ILE A 151 -4.56 4.68 37.08
C ILE A 151 -4.40 4.67 38.63
N THR A 152 -3.49 5.46 39.18
CA THR A 152 -3.22 5.51 40.63
C THR A 152 -4.14 6.48 41.40
N LEU A 153 -5.14 7.09 40.76
CA LEU A 153 -6.05 8.07 41.37
C LEU A 153 -7.53 7.66 41.38
N VAL A 154 -7.84 6.36 41.27
CA VAL A 154 -9.21 5.84 41.46
C VAL A 154 -9.23 4.81 42.58
#